data_b34f3a3cce57765cd8fa0e2756f0988b
#
_entry.id   b34f3a3cce57765cd8fa0e2756f0988b
#
_cell.length_a   1.000
_cell.length_b   1.000
_cell.length_c   1.000
_cell.angle_alpha   90.00
_cell.angle_beta   90.00
_cell.angle_gamma   90.00
#
_symmetry.space_group_name_H-M   'P 1'
#
loop_
_entity.id
_entity.type
_entity.pdbx_description
1 polymer ?
#
loop_
_entity_poly.entity_id
_entity_poly.type
_entity_poly.pdbx_seq_one_letter_code
_entity_poly.pdbx_strand_id
1 'polypeptide(L)'
;MNDTNTTESDTFSAEERAAMKERARELKASARAGKGAAKAKAEADAMAETIAEMPEADRVLAEGIQRVVAAEAPGLSPKLWYGMPGWARDGRIVLFLQGAEKFDTRYATLGFNDNAALDDGAMWPTAYALVEWNATTEAEVARLVARAAG
;
A
#
# COMPACT_ATOMS: atom_id res chain seq x y z
N MET A 1 8.64 24.55 31.15
CA MET A 1 9.44 23.57 30.94
C MET A 1 8.92 22.34 30.32
N ASN A 2 8.72 22.15 29.12
CA ASN A 2 8.06 21.01 28.58
C ASN A 2 8.83 20.40 27.45
N ASP A 3 9.87 19.72 27.82
CA ASP A 3 10.70 19.00 26.89
C ASP A 3 10.12 17.66 26.48
N THR A 4 8.96 17.28 27.05
CA THR A 4 8.31 16.01 26.72
C THR A 4 7.71 15.99 25.33
N ASN A 5 7.47 17.15 24.73
CA ASN A 5 6.88 17.23 23.40
C ASN A 5 7.92 17.14 22.28
N THR A 6 9.18 17.37 22.61
CA THR A 6 10.27 17.33 21.63
C THR A 6 10.77 15.90 21.41
N THR A 7 10.60 15.01 22.40
CA THR A 7 11.06 13.63 22.30
C THR A 7 10.16 12.76 21.42
N GLU A 8 8.87 13.04 21.36
CA GLU A 8 7.95 12.30 20.50
C GLU A 8 8.15 12.65 19.01
N SER A 9 8.48 13.91 18.71
CA SER A 9 8.73 14.31 17.33
C SER A 9 10.05 13.77 16.79
N ASP A 10 11.00 13.41 17.68
CA ASP A 10 12.28 12.83 17.29
C ASP A 10 12.20 11.30 17.07
N THR A 11 11.08 10.65 17.45
CA THR A 11 10.90 9.23 17.31
C THR A 11 10.55 8.81 15.88
N PHE A 12 10.01 9.72 15.08
CA PHE A 12 9.62 9.45 13.70
C PHE A 12 10.50 10.19 12.72
N SER A 13 10.89 9.52 11.64
CA SER A 13 11.61 10.13 10.54
C SER A 13 10.70 11.16 9.82
N ALA A 14 11.31 12.00 8.99
CA ALA A 14 10.56 12.93 8.16
C ALA A 14 9.61 12.20 7.23
N GLU A 15 10.03 11.05 6.71
CA GLU A 15 9.24 10.20 5.83
C GLU A 15 8.05 9.58 6.57
N GLU A 16 8.25 9.15 7.82
CA GLU A 16 7.18 8.60 8.63
C GLU A 16 6.15 9.67 9.01
N ARG A 17 6.61 10.88 9.35
CA ARG A 17 5.70 11.99 9.64
C ARG A 17 4.89 12.38 8.41
N ALA A 18 5.52 12.39 7.23
CA ALA A 18 4.83 12.67 5.98
C ALA A 18 3.76 11.60 5.70
N ALA A 19 4.06 10.33 5.96
CA ALA A 19 3.12 9.23 5.79
C ALA A 19 1.92 9.36 6.74
N MET A 20 2.16 9.73 8.00
CA MET A 20 1.07 9.97 8.96
C MET A 20 0.18 11.13 8.54
N LYS A 21 0.78 12.20 8.03
CA LYS A 21 0.07 13.38 7.52
C LYS A 21 -0.80 13.02 6.32
N GLU A 22 -0.27 12.20 5.42
CA GLU A 22 -1.01 11.71 4.27
C GLU A 22 -2.17 10.81 4.70
N ARG A 23 -1.96 9.97 5.72
CA ARG A 23 -3.03 9.13 6.27
C ARG A 23 -4.18 9.97 6.83
N ALA A 24 -3.86 11.05 7.54
CA ALA A 24 -4.88 11.97 8.05
C ALA A 24 -5.67 12.62 6.91
N ARG A 25 -4.98 12.99 5.82
CA ARG A 25 -5.60 13.54 4.62
C ARG A 25 -6.51 12.53 3.93
N GLU A 26 -6.06 11.28 3.85
CA GLU A 26 -6.83 10.18 3.28
C GLU A 26 -8.14 9.94 4.04
N LEU A 27 -8.07 9.94 5.36
CA LEU A 27 -9.26 9.77 6.20
C LEU A 27 -10.26 10.90 6.00
N LYS A 28 -9.77 12.13 5.87
CA LYS A 28 -10.61 13.29 5.57
C LYS A 28 -11.28 13.20 4.21
N ALA A 29 -10.52 12.82 3.19
CA ALA A 29 -11.03 12.68 1.83
C ALA A 29 -12.08 11.58 1.77
N SER A 30 -11.84 10.45 2.44
CA SER A 30 -12.77 9.34 2.55
C SER A 30 -14.09 9.76 3.19
N ALA A 31 -14.02 10.54 4.28
CA ALA A 31 -15.21 11.05 4.98
C ALA A 31 -16.00 12.00 4.10
N ARG A 32 -15.33 12.84 3.30
CA ARG A 32 -15.99 13.78 2.38
C ARG A 32 -16.63 13.11 1.18
N ALA A 33 -15.99 12.06 0.66
CA ALA A 33 -16.49 11.34 -0.52
C ALA A 33 -17.77 10.55 -0.24
N GLY A 34 -18.06 10.26 1.04
CA GLY A 34 -19.23 9.47 1.41
C GLY A 34 -19.04 7.98 1.14
N LYS A 35 -20.14 7.30 0.89
CA LYS A 35 -20.15 5.84 0.74
C LYS A 35 -20.47 5.43 -0.69
N GLY A 36 -20.11 4.19 -1.03
CA GLY A 36 -20.49 3.56 -2.29
C GLY A 36 -19.57 3.94 -3.45
N ALA A 37 -20.17 4.08 -4.64
CA ALA A 37 -19.44 4.27 -5.88
C ALA A 37 -18.61 5.55 -5.92
N ALA A 38 -19.11 6.64 -5.35
CA ALA A 38 -18.42 7.93 -5.29
C ALA A 38 -17.15 7.82 -4.46
N LYS A 39 -17.21 7.13 -3.33
CA LYS A 39 -16.06 6.90 -2.47
C LYS A 39 -15.03 6.00 -3.16
N ALA A 40 -15.48 4.92 -3.78
CA ALA A 40 -14.61 4.00 -4.51
C ALA A 40 -13.88 4.71 -5.64
N LYS A 41 -14.59 5.57 -6.39
CA LYS A 41 -13.99 6.35 -7.47
C LYS A 41 -12.95 7.34 -6.93
N ALA A 42 -13.26 8.04 -5.86
CA ALA A 42 -12.35 9.01 -5.24
C ALA A 42 -11.07 8.32 -4.76
N GLU A 43 -11.18 7.15 -4.15
CA GLU A 43 -10.04 6.38 -3.68
C GLU A 43 -9.20 5.86 -4.84
N ALA A 44 -9.83 5.37 -5.90
CA ALA A 44 -9.13 4.91 -7.11
C ALA A 44 -8.39 6.06 -7.80
N ASP A 45 -9.03 7.23 -7.91
CA ASP A 45 -8.43 8.41 -8.52
C ASP A 45 -7.24 8.90 -7.69
N ALA A 46 -7.37 8.93 -6.37
CA ALA A 46 -6.29 9.33 -5.46
C ALA A 46 -5.08 8.39 -5.59
N MET A 47 -5.33 7.10 -5.69
CA MET A 47 -4.25 6.12 -5.87
C MET A 47 -3.57 6.28 -7.23
N ALA A 48 -4.34 6.46 -8.29
CA ALA A 48 -3.80 6.66 -9.63
C ALA A 48 -2.89 7.89 -9.68
N GLU A 49 -3.31 8.98 -9.05
CA GLU A 49 -2.53 10.21 -8.95
C GLU A 49 -1.23 10.00 -8.17
N THR A 50 -1.31 9.33 -7.03
CA THR A 50 -0.14 9.02 -6.21
C THR A 50 0.87 8.16 -6.98
N ILE A 51 0.40 7.12 -7.66
CA ILE A 51 1.28 6.25 -8.47
C ILE A 51 1.94 7.07 -9.60
N ALA A 52 1.18 7.93 -10.27
CA ALA A 52 1.72 8.76 -11.35
C ALA A 52 2.85 9.69 -10.88
N GLU A 53 2.81 10.11 -9.62
CA GLU A 53 3.81 11.00 -9.03
C GLU A 53 4.98 10.27 -8.38
N MET A 54 4.95 8.94 -8.32
CA MET A 54 6.04 8.16 -7.71
C MET A 54 7.31 8.25 -8.54
N PRO A 55 8.50 8.15 -7.90
CA PRO A 55 9.75 7.95 -8.63
C PRO A 55 9.64 6.75 -9.57
N GLU A 56 10.30 6.80 -10.70
CA GLU A 56 10.14 5.79 -11.76
C GLU A 56 10.30 4.36 -11.26
N ALA A 57 11.30 4.08 -10.45
CA ALA A 57 11.55 2.73 -9.95
C ALA A 57 10.38 2.21 -9.12
N ASP A 58 9.85 3.05 -8.23
CA ASP A 58 8.69 2.69 -7.38
C ASP A 58 7.42 2.58 -8.21
N ARG A 59 7.25 3.50 -9.18
CA ARG A 59 6.08 3.53 -10.06
C ARG A 59 5.94 2.26 -10.88
N VAL A 60 7.04 1.76 -11.44
CA VAL A 60 7.03 0.51 -12.23
C VAL A 60 6.51 -0.65 -11.39
N LEU A 61 6.94 -0.75 -10.14
CA LEU A 61 6.47 -1.79 -9.21
C LEU A 61 4.99 -1.63 -8.90
N ALA A 62 4.56 -0.41 -8.59
CA ALA A 62 3.16 -0.11 -8.26
C ALA A 62 2.23 -0.42 -9.43
N GLU A 63 2.61 -0.01 -10.63
CA GLU A 63 1.82 -0.28 -11.84
C GLU A 63 1.73 -1.77 -12.12
N GLY A 64 2.83 -2.51 -11.91
CA GLY A 64 2.85 -3.95 -12.06
C GLY A 64 1.90 -4.65 -11.09
N ILE A 65 1.95 -4.28 -9.81
CA ILE A 65 1.05 -4.82 -8.80
C ILE A 65 -0.41 -4.49 -9.14
N GLN A 66 -0.67 -3.27 -9.59
CA GLN A 66 -2.01 -2.84 -9.97
C GLN A 66 -2.60 -3.72 -11.07
N ARG A 67 -1.81 -4.04 -12.10
CA ARG A 67 -2.24 -4.94 -13.17
C ARG A 67 -2.52 -6.34 -12.64
N VAL A 68 -1.65 -6.84 -11.78
CA VAL A 68 -1.80 -8.17 -11.17
C VAL A 68 -3.07 -8.24 -10.32
N VAL A 69 -3.33 -7.24 -9.48
CA VAL A 69 -4.53 -7.21 -8.64
C VAL A 69 -5.79 -7.17 -9.51
N ALA A 70 -5.79 -6.37 -10.56
CA ALA A 70 -6.93 -6.29 -11.47
C ALA A 70 -7.24 -7.64 -12.13
N ALA A 71 -6.20 -8.41 -12.45
CA ALA A 71 -6.35 -9.72 -13.09
C ALA A 71 -6.69 -10.84 -12.10
N GLU A 72 -5.99 -10.89 -10.96
CA GLU A 72 -6.04 -12.02 -10.03
C GLU A 72 -7.02 -11.82 -8.87
N ALA A 73 -7.28 -10.58 -8.49
CA ALA A 73 -8.11 -10.26 -7.33
C ALA A 73 -8.99 -9.04 -7.61
N PRO A 74 -9.89 -9.10 -8.61
CA PRO A 74 -10.70 -7.94 -8.98
C PRO A 74 -11.67 -7.48 -7.89
N GLY A 75 -11.87 -8.28 -6.86
CA GLY A 75 -12.68 -7.90 -5.69
C GLY A 75 -11.97 -6.95 -4.73
N LEU A 76 -10.66 -6.74 -4.88
CA LEU A 76 -9.92 -5.78 -4.08
C LEU A 76 -9.98 -4.40 -4.73
N SER A 77 -10.20 -3.38 -3.93
CA SER A 77 -10.33 -1.99 -4.39
C SER A 77 -9.10 -1.16 -4.05
N PRO A 78 -8.65 -0.30 -4.98
CA PRO A 78 -7.54 0.61 -4.70
C PRO A 78 -7.87 1.53 -3.52
N LYS A 79 -6.93 1.68 -2.60
CA LYS A 79 -7.07 2.56 -1.44
C LYS A 79 -5.70 2.92 -0.88
N LEU A 80 -5.38 4.20 -0.85
CA LEU A 80 -4.12 4.64 -0.24
C LEU A 80 -4.09 4.29 1.25
N TRP A 81 -2.91 3.92 1.73
CA TRP A 81 -2.67 3.57 3.13
C TRP A 81 -1.37 4.23 3.58
N TYR A 82 -1.47 5.26 4.41
CA TYR A 82 -0.31 6.07 4.80
C TYR A 82 0.49 6.59 3.60
N GLY A 83 -0.21 7.00 2.54
CA GLY A 83 0.40 7.47 1.30
C GLY A 83 0.96 6.39 0.39
N MET A 84 0.79 5.12 0.76
CA MET A 84 1.24 3.98 -0.03
C MET A 84 0.10 3.42 -0.88
N PRO A 85 0.39 2.93 -2.09
CA PRO A 85 -0.60 2.16 -2.82
C PRO A 85 -1.04 0.94 -2.03
N GLY A 86 -2.35 0.78 -1.88
CA GLY A 86 -2.94 -0.34 -1.17
C GLY A 86 -4.15 -0.88 -1.91
N TRP A 87 -4.54 -2.08 -1.56
CA TRP A 87 -5.71 -2.76 -2.14
C TRP A 87 -6.50 -3.37 -1.00
N ALA A 88 -7.78 -3.02 -0.94
CA ALA A 88 -8.63 -3.25 0.22
C ALA A 88 -9.83 -4.14 -0.10
N ARG A 89 -10.30 -4.85 0.92
CA ARG A 89 -11.59 -5.53 0.92
C ARG A 89 -12.43 -4.94 2.04
N ASP A 90 -13.62 -4.44 1.69
CA ASP A 90 -14.53 -3.81 2.65
C ASP A 90 -13.87 -2.71 3.48
N GLY A 91 -13.05 -1.89 2.82
CA GLY A 91 -12.35 -0.76 3.43
C GLY A 91 -11.10 -1.13 4.23
N ARG A 92 -10.76 -2.41 4.34
CA ARG A 92 -9.57 -2.87 5.08
C ARG A 92 -8.46 -3.28 4.10
N ILE A 93 -7.29 -2.73 4.28
CA ILE A 93 -6.14 -3.00 3.42
C ILE A 93 -5.73 -4.48 3.55
N VAL A 94 -5.65 -5.18 2.42
CA VAL A 94 -5.18 -6.56 2.35
C VAL A 94 -3.70 -6.61 1.99
N LEU A 95 -3.29 -5.81 1.01
CA LEU A 95 -1.88 -5.70 0.61
C LEU A 95 -1.53 -4.27 0.26
N PHE A 96 -0.25 -3.96 0.30
CA PHE A 96 0.25 -2.61 0.04
C PHE A 96 1.67 -2.65 -0.50
N LEU A 97 2.08 -1.55 -1.14
CA LEU A 97 3.46 -1.37 -1.60
C LEU A 97 4.09 -0.19 -0.88
N GLN A 98 5.19 -0.45 -0.17
CA GLN A 98 6.04 0.60 0.39
C GLN A 98 7.19 0.83 -0.58
N GLY A 99 7.21 1.99 -1.23
CA GLY A 99 8.25 2.34 -2.20
C GLY A 99 9.61 2.58 -1.55
N ALA A 100 10.68 2.13 -2.20
CA ALA A 100 12.02 2.24 -1.66
C ALA A 100 12.51 3.70 -1.62
N GLU A 101 12.27 4.47 -2.66
CA GLU A 101 12.72 5.86 -2.72
C GLU A 101 11.95 6.77 -1.77
N LYS A 102 10.63 6.60 -1.71
CA LYS A 102 9.79 7.42 -0.83
C LYS A 102 10.17 7.26 0.64
N PHE A 103 10.49 6.05 1.06
CA PHE A 103 10.78 5.75 2.47
C PHE A 103 12.28 5.58 2.76
N ASP A 104 13.13 5.85 1.78
CA ASP A 104 14.59 5.77 1.90
C ASP A 104 15.05 4.40 2.45
N THR A 105 14.56 3.34 1.80
CA THR A 105 14.92 1.97 2.13
C THR A 105 15.67 1.31 0.99
N ARG A 106 16.38 0.23 1.29
CA ARG A 106 17.22 -0.49 0.32
C ARG A 106 16.39 -1.19 -0.76
N TYR A 107 15.18 -1.59 -0.43
CA TYR A 107 14.25 -2.25 -1.36
C TYR A 107 12.82 -1.83 -1.06
N ALA A 108 11.94 -1.98 -2.05
CA ALA A 108 10.52 -1.80 -1.82
C ALA A 108 9.95 -3.03 -1.09
N THR A 109 8.88 -2.83 -0.34
CA THR A 109 8.22 -3.91 0.38
C THR A 109 6.81 -4.13 -0.14
N LEU A 110 6.53 -5.36 -0.58
CA LEU A 110 5.18 -5.82 -0.80
C LEU A 110 4.71 -6.47 0.50
N GLY A 111 3.76 -5.82 1.18
CA GLY A 111 3.29 -6.27 2.49
C GLY A 111 1.83 -6.72 2.45
N PHE A 112 1.52 -7.67 3.31
CA PHE A 112 0.17 -8.23 3.47
C PHE A 112 -0.26 -8.08 4.93
N ASN A 113 -1.48 -7.64 5.15
CA ASN A 113 -2.04 -7.51 6.48
C ASN A 113 -2.69 -8.82 6.95
N ASP A 114 -3.17 -8.85 8.17
CA ASP A 114 -3.69 -10.07 8.80
C ASP A 114 -4.96 -10.63 8.15
N ASN A 115 -5.62 -9.84 7.32
CA ASN A 115 -6.80 -10.28 6.57
C ASN A 115 -6.46 -10.91 5.22
N ALA A 116 -5.17 -11.05 4.89
CA ALA A 116 -4.73 -11.76 3.70
C ALA A 116 -4.71 -13.27 3.99
N ALA A 117 -5.27 -14.07 3.08
CA ALA A 117 -5.39 -15.52 3.27
C ALA A 117 -4.09 -16.26 2.87
N LEU A 118 -2.99 -15.90 3.53
CA LEU A 118 -1.67 -16.51 3.26
C LEU A 118 -1.30 -17.62 4.25
N ASP A 119 -2.22 -17.99 5.11
CA ASP A 119 -1.99 -18.98 6.17
C ASP A 119 -1.37 -20.27 5.64
N ASP A 120 -0.29 -20.69 6.28
CA ASP A 120 0.45 -21.90 5.91
C ASP A 120 1.13 -22.46 7.15
N GLY A 121 0.43 -23.36 7.84
CA GLY A 121 0.91 -23.95 9.09
C GLY A 121 0.91 -22.97 10.25
N ALA A 122 1.95 -23.03 11.07
CA ALA A 122 2.06 -22.19 12.27
C ALA A 122 2.84 -20.89 12.02
N MET A 123 3.46 -20.75 10.85
CA MET A 123 4.27 -19.58 10.51
C MET A 123 4.34 -19.43 8.99
N TRP A 124 4.15 -18.20 8.50
CA TRP A 124 4.27 -17.88 7.06
C TRP A 124 4.73 -16.45 6.87
N PRO A 125 5.37 -16.13 5.71
CA PRO A 125 5.80 -14.76 5.42
C PRO A 125 4.61 -13.87 5.09
N THR A 126 4.69 -12.61 5.52
CA THR A 126 3.68 -11.59 5.21
C THR A 126 4.26 -10.35 4.57
N ALA A 127 5.58 -10.27 4.38
CA ALA A 127 6.24 -9.16 3.73
C ALA A 127 7.38 -9.68 2.85
N TYR A 128 7.52 -9.06 1.68
CA TYR A 128 8.49 -9.49 0.67
C TYR A 128 9.27 -8.28 0.17
N ALA A 129 10.60 -8.44 0.05
CA ALA A 129 11.42 -7.44 -0.61
C ALA A 129 11.17 -7.51 -2.11
N LEU A 130 10.85 -6.38 -2.73
CA LEU A 130 10.57 -6.28 -4.15
C LEU A 130 11.56 -5.28 -4.76
N VAL A 131 12.43 -5.76 -5.63
CA VAL A 131 13.53 -4.96 -6.17
C VAL A 131 13.31 -4.63 -7.64
N GLU A 132 12.74 -5.55 -8.41
CA GLU A 132 12.64 -5.42 -9.85
C GLU A 132 11.34 -6.05 -10.35
N TRP A 133 10.75 -5.46 -11.38
CA TRP A 133 9.58 -6.03 -12.03
C TRP A 133 10.01 -6.74 -13.31
N ASN A 134 9.86 -8.05 -13.32
CA ASN A 134 10.15 -8.89 -14.48
C ASN A 134 9.15 -10.06 -14.50
N ALA A 135 9.24 -10.94 -15.51
CA ALA A 135 8.31 -12.05 -15.66
C ALA A 135 8.27 -12.97 -14.43
N THR A 136 9.44 -13.22 -13.82
CA THR A 136 9.53 -14.06 -12.62
C THR A 136 8.85 -13.40 -11.42
N THR A 137 9.12 -12.13 -11.19
CA THR A 137 8.53 -11.36 -10.09
C THR A 137 7.01 -11.23 -10.28
N GLU A 138 6.58 -10.94 -11.50
CA GLU A 138 5.15 -10.83 -11.81
C GLU A 138 4.41 -12.13 -11.51
N ALA A 139 4.96 -13.27 -11.91
CA ALA A 139 4.36 -14.58 -11.64
C ALA A 139 4.25 -14.86 -10.14
N GLU A 140 5.28 -14.51 -9.38
CA GLU A 140 5.27 -14.69 -7.93
C GLU A 140 4.27 -13.78 -7.24
N VAL A 141 4.21 -12.52 -7.64
CA VAL A 141 3.23 -11.55 -7.10
C VAL A 141 1.81 -12.01 -7.45
N ALA A 142 1.59 -12.49 -8.66
CA ALA A 142 0.28 -13.01 -9.07
C ALA A 142 -0.18 -14.16 -8.19
N ARG A 143 0.73 -15.09 -7.90
CA ARG A 143 0.46 -16.23 -7.01
C ARG A 143 0.08 -15.76 -5.60
N LEU A 144 0.86 -14.83 -5.06
CA LEU A 144 0.62 -14.28 -3.72
C LEU A 144 -0.70 -13.51 -3.64
N VAL A 145 -0.98 -12.68 -4.62
CA VAL A 145 -2.21 -11.87 -4.67
C VAL A 145 -3.45 -12.77 -4.78
N ALA A 146 -3.42 -13.76 -5.66
CA ALA A 146 -4.53 -14.70 -5.83
C ALA A 146 -4.81 -15.43 -4.51
N ARG A 147 -3.75 -15.89 -3.83
CA ARG A 147 -3.87 -16.59 -2.55
C ARG A 147 -4.37 -15.65 -1.44
N ALA A 148 -3.82 -14.45 -1.36
CA ALA A 148 -4.19 -13.46 -0.33
C ALA A 148 -5.66 -13.06 -0.42
N ALA A 149 -6.20 -12.99 -1.62
CA ALA A 149 -7.59 -12.63 -1.86
C ALA A 149 -8.57 -13.73 -1.44
N GLY A 150 -8.11 -14.95 -1.30
CA GLY A 150 -8.91 -16.10 -0.85
C GLY A 150 -9.57 -16.86 -1.96
#